data_f1d7fe5b4320e5fc2ea734b703cb2430
#
_entry.id   f1d7fe5b4320e5fc2ea734b703cb2430
#
_cell.length_a   1.000
_cell.length_b   1.000
_cell.length_c   1.000
_cell.angle_alpha   90.00
_cell.angle_beta   90.00
_cell.angle_gamma   90.00
#
_symmetry.space_group_name_H-M   'P 1'
#
loop_
_entity.id
_entity.type
_entity.pdbx_description
1 polymer ?
#
loop_
_entity_poly.entity_id
_entity_poly.type
_entity_poly.pdbx_seq_one_letter_code
_entity_poly.pdbx_strand_id
1 'polypeptide(L)'
;DLRMSRGLGDVYKRQVWDAEFHREKVGDMPTEMFLHFFKSLSDAARMNLNIRAEGTNEHHKIEGIFKALARSIKMAIRRDIYRFELPSTKGLL
;
A
#
# COMPACT_ATOMS: atom_id res chain seq x y z
N ASP A 1 4.05 -2.55 -9.41
CA ASP A 1 4.30 -1.20 -8.94
C ASP A 1 3.31 -0.83 -7.84
N LEU A 2 3.80 -0.28 -6.76
CA LEU A 2 2.96 0.11 -5.65
C LEU A 2 3.28 1.53 -5.25
N ARG A 3 2.27 2.35 -5.21
CA ARG A 3 2.40 3.71 -4.74
C ARG A 3 1.50 3.94 -3.55
N MET A 4 2.01 4.68 -2.59
CA MET A 4 1.27 4.97 -1.39
C MET A 4 1.39 6.45 -1.09
N SER A 5 0.29 7.09 -0.84
CA SER A 5 0.24 8.50 -0.51
C SER A 5 -0.59 8.68 0.76
N ARG A 6 -0.09 9.52 1.65
CA ARG A 6 -0.78 9.81 2.89
C ARG A 6 -0.63 11.30 3.13
N GLY A 7 -1.72 12.02 3.14
CA GLY A 7 -1.71 13.45 3.30
C GLY A 7 -2.83 13.94 4.16
N LEU A 8 -2.56 15.02 4.87
CA LEU A 8 -3.57 15.61 5.71
C LEU A 8 -4.64 16.29 4.88
N GLY A 9 -4.32 16.72 3.73
CA GLY A 9 -5.27 17.41 2.90
C GLY A 9 -6.02 16.54 1.94
N ASP A 10 -5.87 15.24 2.06
CA ASP A 10 -6.50 14.36 1.11
C ASP A 10 -8.00 14.37 1.33
N VAL A 11 -8.66 15.21 0.61
CA VAL A 11 -10.11 15.25 0.59
C VAL A 11 -10.63 14.01 -0.11
N TYR A 12 -9.86 13.51 -1.05
CA TYR A 12 -10.26 12.33 -1.79
C TYR A 12 -9.28 11.21 -1.53
N LYS A 13 -9.75 10.19 -0.89
CA LYS A 13 -8.97 8.98 -0.79
C LYS A 13 -9.22 8.17 -2.05
N ARG A 14 -8.17 7.77 -2.69
CA ARG A 14 -8.27 7.03 -3.94
C ARG A 14 -7.54 5.72 -3.83
N GLN A 15 -8.19 4.67 -4.31
CA GLN A 15 -7.59 3.38 -4.41
C GLN A 15 -7.63 2.93 -5.85
N VAL A 16 -6.48 2.48 -6.35
CA VAL A 16 -6.38 1.91 -7.69
C VAL A 16 -5.85 0.50 -7.56
N TRP A 17 -6.57 -0.43 -8.12
CA TRP A 17 -6.21 -1.84 -8.12
C TRP A 17 -6.12 -2.33 -9.56
N ASP A 18 -4.93 -2.64 -10.01
CA ASP A 18 -4.68 -3.13 -11.35
C ASP A 18 -3.87 -4.41 -11.24
N ALA A 19 -4.50 -5.44 -10.72
CA ALA A 19 -3.90 -6.75 -10.58
C ALA A 19 -5.00 -7.79 -10.75
N GLU A 20 -4.86 -8.64 -11.74
CA GLU A 20 -5.83 -9.68 -12.01
C GLU A 20 -5.37 -11.00 -11.46
N PHE A 21 -6.29 -11.74 -10.88
CA PHE A 21 -6.05 -13.08 -10.39
C PHE A 21 -7.08 -14.00 -11.02
N HIS A 22 -6.60 -15.04 -11.66
CA HIS A 22 -7.47 -15.98 -12.34
C HIS A 22 -7.78 -17.23 -11.52
N ARG A 23 -6.95 -17.52 -10.52
CA ARG A 23 -7.19 -18.64 -9.62
C ARG A 23 -8.15 -18.22 -8.53
N GLU A 24 -8.96 -19.18 -8.07
CA GLU A 24 -9.85 -18.88 -6.96
C GLU A 24 -9.09 -18.68 -5.67
N LYS A 25 -8.00 -19.40 -5.50
CA LYS A 25 -7.20 -19.34 -4.27
C LYS A 25 -5.73 -19.35 -4.59
N VAL A 26 -4.97 -18.70 -3.75
CA VAL A 26 -3.53 -18.87 -3.69
C VAL A 26 -3.23 -19.42 -2.32
N GLY A 27 -2.72 -20.66 -2.25
CA GLY A 27 -2.70 -21.39 -0.99
C GLY A 27 -4.12 -21.55 -0.48
N ASP A 28 -4.35 -21.19 0.76
CA ASP A 28 -5.70 -21.25 1.34
C ASP A 28 -6.44 -19.93 1.27
N MET A 29 -5.83 -18.91 0.71
CA MET A 29 -6.44 -17.57 0.66
C MET A 29 -7.22 -17.39 -0.63
N PRO A 30 -8.53 -17.11 -0.55
CA PRO A 30 -9.30 -16.76 -1.74
C PRO A 30 -8.75 -15.47 -2.35
N THR A 31 -8.57 -15.48 -3.66
CA THR A 31 -7.96 -14.31 -4.33
C THR A 31 -8.84 -13.06 -4.26
N GLU A 32 -10.14 -13.23 -4.16
CA GLU A 32 -11.03 -12.08 -4.01
C GLU A 32 -10.78 -11.31 -2.73
N MET A 33 -10.18 -11.95 -1.73
CA MET A 33 -9.88 -11.30 -0.47
C MET A 33 -8.70 -10.32 -0.57
N PHE A 34 -7.90 -10.44 -1.60
CA PHE A 34 -6.77 -9.54 -1.77
C PHE A 34 -7.22 -8.10 -1.95
N LEU A 35 -8.17 -7.88 -2.84
CA LEU A 35 -8.71 -6.54 -3.06
C LEU A 35 -9.36 -6.00 -1.78
N HIS A 36 -10.14 -6.84 -1.11
CA HIS A 36 -10.78 -6.44 0.13
C HIS A 36 -9.78 -6.07 1.21
N PHE A 37 -8.71 -6.84 1.32
CA PHE A 37 -7.67 -6.56 2.30
C PHE A 37 -7.05 -5.19 2.05
N PHE A 38 -6.64 -4.92 0.83
CA PHE A 38 -5.96 -3.67 0.51
C PHE A 38 -6.90 -2.47 0.60
N LYS A 39 -8.15 -2.68 0.25
CA LYS A 39 -9.16 -1.63 0.41
C LYS A 39 -9.35 -1.30 1.89
N SER A 40 -9.49 -2.32 2.73
CA SER A 40 -9.65 -2.12 4.17
C SER A 40 -8.43 -1.45 4.78
N LEU A 41 -7.23 -1.86 4.35
CA LEU A 41 -6.00 -1.25 4.81
C LEU A 41 -5.94 0.22 4.42
N SER A 42 -6.27 0.53 3.18
CA SER A 42 -6.29 1.89 2.68
C SER A 42 -7.26 2.76 3.50
N ASP A 43 -8.45 2.21 3.77
CA ASP A 43 -9.45 2.93 4.56
C ASP A 43 -9.01 3.14 6.00
N ALA A 44 -8.51 2.10 6.63
CA ALA A 44 -8.12 2.18 8.03
C ALA A 44 -6.92 3.08 8.28
N ALA A 45 -5.96 3.05 7.38
CA ALA A 45 -4.74 3.83 7.51
C ALA A 45 -4.85 5.21 6.86
N ARG A 46 -5.96 5.50 6.20
CA ARG A 46 -6.18 6.76 5.48
C ARG A 46 -5.07 7.01 4.47
N MET A 47 -4.75 5.95 3.72
CA MET A 47 -3.72 6.04 2.71
C MET A 47 -4.33 5.86 1.34
N ASN A 48 -3.73 6.50 0.36
CA ASN A 48 -4.05 6.21 -1.02
C ASN A 48 -3.14 5.09 -1.48
N LEU A 49 -3.72 4.05 -2.03
CA LEU A 49 -2.97 2.93 -2.55
C LEU A 49 -3.20 2.82 -4.05
N ASN A 50 -2.10 2.68 -4.77
CA ASN A 50 -2.14 2.44 -6.20
C ASN A 50 -1.31 1.18 -6.43
N ILE A 51 -1.99 0.09 -6.70
CA ILE A 51 -1.36 -1.22 -6.84
C ILE A 51 -1.50 -1.69 -8.27
N ARG A 52 -0.38 -2.02 -8.88
CA ARG A 52 -0.34 -2.62 -10.19
C ARG A 52 0.60 -3.80 -10.16
N ALA A 53 0.15 -4.92 -10.64
CA ALA A 53 0.97 -6.11 -10.71
C ALA A 53 0.62 -6.93 -11.94
N GLU A 54 1.65 -7.45 -12.58
CA GLU A 54 1.53 -8.29 -13.76
C GLU A 54 2.30 -9.57 -13.54
N GLY A 55 1.92 -10.57 -14.25
CA GLY A 55 2.61 -11.85 -14.20
C GLY A 55 1.63 -13.00 -14.29
N THR A 56 2.18 -14.18 -14.56
CA THR A 56 1.36 -15.37 -14.70
C THR A 56 1.33 -16.23 -13.45
N ASN A 57 2.37 -16.15 -12.62
CA ASN A 57 2.41 -16.91 -11.38
C ASN A 57 1.76 -16.09 -10.28
N GLU A 58 0.57 -16.49 -9.89
CA GLU A 58 -0.25 -15.69 -8.97
C GLU A 58 0.28 -15.68 -7.54
N HIS A 59 0.95 -16.75 -7.12
CA HIS A 59 1.62 -16.75 -5.83
C HIS A 59 2.71 -15.68 -5.79
N HIS A 60 3.55 -15.65 -6.83
CA HIS A 60 4.61 -14.65 -6.91
C HIS A 60 4.04 -13.24 -7.05
N LYS A 61 2.93 -13.13 -7.74
CA LYS A 61 2.28 -11.83 -7.95
C LYS A 61 1.83 -11.24 -6.61
N ILE A 62 1.09 -12.00 -5.83
CA ILE A 62 0.61 -11.48 -4.55
C ILE A 62 1.76 -11.28 -3.55
N GLU A 63 2.74 -12.17 -3.57
CA GLU A 63 3.91 -12.01 -2.73
C GLU A 63 4.66 -10.73 -3.08
N GLY A 64 4.79 -10.43 -4.37
CA GLY A 64 5.41 -9.19 -4.83
C GLY A 64 4.65 -7.96 -4.37
N ILE A 65 3.33 -8.01 -4.39
CA ILE A 65 2.50 -6.92 -3.93
C ILE A 65 2.74 -6.67 -2.43
N PHE A 66 2.75 -7.72 -1.62
CA PHE A 66 3.00 -7.56 -0.19
C PHE A 66 4.40 -7.04 0.11
N LYS A 67 5.39 -7.51 -0.64
CA LYS A 67 6.76 -7.01 -0.46
C LYS A 67 6.88 -5.54 -0.83
N ALA A 68 6.25 -5.15 -1.92
CA ALA A 68 6.25 -3.75 -2.35
C ALA A 68 5.54 -2.87 -1.34
N LEU A 69 4.42 -3.34 -0.78
CA LEU A 69 3.70 -2.61 0.26
C LEU A 69 4.57 -2.41 1.49
N ALA A 70 5.20 -3.48 1.96
CA ALA A 70 6.06 -3.41 3.14
C ALA A 70 7.19 -2.41 2.94
N ARG A 71 7.81 -2.42 1.76
CA ARG A 71 8.88 -1.49 1.42
C ARG A 71 8.38 -0.05 1.38
N SER A 72 7.20 0.16 0.82
CA SER A 72 6.60 1.49 0.73
C SER A 72 6.27 2.05 2.11
N ILE A 73 5.74 1.22 2.99
CA ILE A 73 5.44 1.61 4.37
C ILE A 73 6.73 1.97 5.10
N LYS A 74 7.76 1.17 4.93
CA LYS A 74 9.06 1.43 5.55
C LYS A 74 9.62 2.78 5.12
N MET A 75 9.52 3.08 3.84
CA MET A 75 10.00 4.36 3.31
C MET A 75 9.17 5.52 3.83
N ALA A 76 7.87 5.35 3.91
CA ALA A 76 6.98 6.39 4.41
C ALA A 76 7.25 6.70 5.88
N ILE A 77 7.47 5.68 6.69
CA ILE A 77 7.79 5.85 8.11
C ILE A 77 9.11 6.58 8.27
N ARG A 78 10.12 6.21 7.48
CA ARG A 78 11.41 6.89 7.52
C ARG A 78 11.27 8.36 7.20
N ARG A 79 10.50 8.66 6.17
CA ARG A 79 10.29 10.03 5.74
C ARG A 79 9.62 10.85 6.84
N ASP A 80 8.62 10.28 7.49
CA ASP A 80 7.90 10.95 8.56
C ASP A 80 8.80 11.20 9.76
N ILE A 81 9.66 10.27 10.10
CA ILE A 81 10.63 10.44 11.19
C ILE A 81 11.54 11.61 10.91
N TYR A 82 12.09 11.69 9.71
CA TYR A 82 12.96 12.78 9.34
C TYR A 82 12.24 14.13 9.32
N ARG A 83 10.99 14.12 8.89
CA ARG A 83 10.19 15.33 8.92
C ARG A 83 9.96 15.83 10.33
N PHE A 84 9.74 14.91 11.26
CA PHE A 84 9.54 15.32 12.63
C PHE A 84 10.79 15.89 13.22
N GLU A 85 11.91 15.30 12.96
CA GLU A 85 13.18 15.79 13.50
C GLU A 85 13.50 17.17 13.00
N LEU A 86 13.34 17.42 11.72
CA LEU A 86 13.64 18.72 11.17
C LEU A 86 12.79 19.83 11.74
N PRO A 87 11.48 19.71 11.75
CA PRO A 87 10.65 20.72 12.34
C PRO A 87 10.91 20.92 13.79
N SER A 88 11.12 19.85 14.49
CA SER A 88 11.38 19.92 15.89
C SER A 88 12.65 20.69 16.16
N THR A 89 13.68 20.42 15.39
CA THR A 89 14.93 21.11 15.52
C THR A 89 14.77 22.56 15.19
N LYS A 90 13.90 22.88 14.33
CA LYS A 90 13.64 24.26 13.99
C LYS A 90 12.67 24.93 14.93
N GLY A 91 12.28 24.25 15.90
CA GLY A 91 11.28 24.77 16.80
C GLY A 91 9.94 24.81 16.14
N LEU A 92 9.77 24.07 15.08
CA LEU A 92 8.78 24.14 14.43
C LEU A 92 7.75 23.54 14.86
N LEU A 93 7.76 22.85 14.92
CA LEU A 93 6.75 22.17 15.11
C LEU A 93 5.83 22.78 15.50
#